data_07da86899e75c8491334f3e2519d68a8
#
_entry.id   07da86899e75c8491334f3e2519d68a8
#
_cell.length_a   1.000
_cell.length_b   1.000
_cell.length_c   1.000
_cell.angle_alpha   90.00
_cell.angle_beta   90.00
_cell.angle_gamma   90.00
#
_symmetry.space_group_name_H-M   'P 1'
#
loop_
_entity.id
_entity.type
_entity.pdbx_description
1 polymer ?
#
loop_
_entity_poly.entity_id
_entity_poly.type
_entity_poly.pdbx_seq_one_letter_code
_entity_poly.pdbx_strand_id
1 'polypeptide(L)'
;LILEYNKEKDMRKVAVIALALLILPALAYGQAKVGTAGAQFLEVGVSARAMALGEAVIANIDDASALYYNPAAIAEFDRYKAMFTHIQYPADITYEFAGFTMPVRSLMGNVGVAFYMLSTGDMPVTTYKHPTGNGNTFQAKDYAMALSYGSALTQHFSIGFTVKYIAELYETYKADGWGADVGTYYNTGFRNLKVCMILRNFGPDLKFIEEAYPLPIDFKFGAAVDIVQGPTHKMTFSAQLSHPNDNLEKYSSGLEYWFNDFVALRVGKLFNVDYFGARKLFSAEGITLGGGIKTDVSKFKVGIDYGYQDFGYLDQTHRFSLGLEF
;
A
#
# COMPACT_ATOMS: atom_id res chain seq x y z
N LEU A 1 25.91 -22.05 -31.11
CA LEU A 1 26.39 -20.69 -31.48
C LEU A 1 25.30 -19.88 -32.18
N ILE A 2 24.66 -20.36 -33.27
CA ILE A 2 23.59 -19.62 -34.00
C ILE A 2 22.32 -19.51 -33.18
N LEU A 3 21.96 -20.59 -32.43
CA LEU A 3 20.79 -20.59 -31.52
C LEU A 3 20.99 -19.68 -30.30
N GLU A 4 22.19 -19.60 -29.74
CA GLU A 4 22.53 -18.71 -28.65
C GLU A 4 22.55 -17.23 -29.09
N TYR A 5 23.08 -16.95 -30.29
CA TYR A 5 23.08 -15.61 -30.86
C TYR A 5 21.67 -15.06 -31.11
N ASN A 6 20.75 -15.91 -31.60
CA ASN A 6 19.36 -15.53 -31.81
C ASN A 6 18.64 -15.27 -30.47
N LYS A 7 18.91 -16.07 -29.44
CA LYS A 7 18.34 -15.91 -28.11
C LYS A 7 18.81 -14.60 -27.41
N GLU A 8 20.08 -14.25 -27.61
CA GLU A 8 20.63 -12.99 -27.08
C GLU A 8 20.04 -11.77 -27.81
N LYS A 9 19.85 -11.85 -29.12
CA LYS A 9 19.24 -10.80 -29.94
C LYS A 9 17.77 -10.58 -29.59
N ASP A 10 17.02 -11.64 -29.32
CA ASP A 10 15.62 -11.55 -28.91
C ASP A 10 15.48 -11.04 -27.49
N MET A 11 16.37 -11.40 -26.56
CA MET A 11 16.42 -10.81 -25.23
C MET A 11 16.70 -9.30 -25.27
N ARG A 12 17.59 -8.84 -26.15
CA ARG A 12 17.86 -7.39 -26.33
C ARG A 12 16.64 -6.65 -26.85
N LYS A 13 15.89 -7.25 -27.80
CA LYS A 13 14.62 -6.65 -28.28
C LYS A 13 13.57 -6.57 -27.18
N VAL A 14 13.41 -7.63 -26.39
CA VAL A 14 12.49 -7.64 -25.24
C VAL A 14 12.90 -6.58 -24.21
N ALA A 15 14.18 -6.45 -23.92
CA ALA A 15 14.69 -5.43 -23.00
C ALA A 15 14.47 -4.01 -23.53
N VAL A 16 14.66 -3.76 -24.83
CA VAL A 16 14.40 -2.45 -25.46
C VAL A 16 12.91 -2.14 -25.49
N ILE A 17 12.05 -3.11 -25.77
CA ILE A 17 10.59 -2.95 -25.75
C ILE A 17 10.12 -2.67 -24.30
N ALA A 18 10.62 -3.41 -23.32
CA ALA A 18 10.33 -3.18 -21.91
C ALA A 18 10.79 -1.79 -21.44
N LEU A 19 11.98 -1.36 -21.87
CA LEU A 19 12.49 -0.02 -21.57
C LEU A 19 11.66 1.08 -22.26
N ALA A 20 11.24 0.86 -23.50
CA ALA A 20 10.36 1.78 -24.23
C ALA A 20 8.97 1.88 -23.59
N LEU A 21 8.39 0.77 -23.13
CA LEU A 21 7.13 0.73 -22.39
C LEU A 21 7.21 1.42 -21.03
N LEU A 22 8.39 1.45 -20.40
CA LEU A 22 8.65 2.19 -19.15
C LEU A 22 8.78 3.70 -19.39
N ILE A 23 9.19 4.14 -20.58
CA ILE A 23 9.42 5.56 -20.91
C ILE A 23 8.16 6.22 -21.50
N LEU A 24 7.29 5.47 -22.17
CA LEU A 24 6.06 5.97 -22.79
C LEU A 24 5.11 6.73 -21.82
N PRO A 25 4.87 6.28 -20.57
CA PRO A 25 4.03 7.01 -19.63
C PRO A 25 4.58 8.37 -19.23
N ALA A 26 5.90 8.56 -19.28
CA ALA A 26 6.55 9.83 -18.90
C ALA A 26 6.23 11.00 -19.86
N LEU A 27 5.62 10.73 -21.00
CA LEU A 27 5.24 11.73 -22.01
C LEU A 27 3.74 12.10 -21.99
N ALA A 28 2.93 11.40 -21.20
CA ALA A 28 1.50 11.66 -21.08
C ALA A 28 1.23 12.61 -19.89
N TYR A 29 1.33 13.90 -20.11
CA TYR A 29 0.88 14.89 -19.14
C TYR A 29 -0.65 15.00 -19.18
N GLY A 30 -1.33 14.18 -18.37
CA GLY A 30 -2.75 14.36 -18.08
C GLY A 30 -2.95 15.54 -17.14
N GLN A 31 -4.07 16.27 -17.27
CA GLN A 31 -4.47 17.29 -16.30
C GLN A 31 -5.02 16.55 -15.06
N ALA A 32 -4.25 16.53 -13.96
CA ALA A 32 -4.69 15.89 -12.72
C ALA A 32 -5.86 16.67 -12.10
N LYS A 33 -6.91 15.96 -11.70
CA LYS A 33 -8.04 16.49 -10.95
C LYS A 33 -7.73 16.39 -9.44
N VAL A 34 -6.71 17.10 -8.97
CA VAL A 34 -6.25 17.01 -7.58
C VAL A 34 -7.36 17.37 -6.59
N GLY A 35 -7.59 16.51 -5.59
CA GLY A 35 -8.52 16.74 -4.48
C GLY A 35 -10.00 16.63 -4.85
N THR A 36 -10.37 15.87 -5.90
CA THR A 36 -11.75 15.73 -6.34
C THR A 36 -12.42 14.41 -5.91
N ALA A 37 -11.73 13.54 -5.20
CA ALA A 37 -12.29 12.30 -4.66
C ALA A 37 -12.62 12.43 -3.15
N GLY A 38 -13.66 11.71 -2.71
CA GLY A 38 -13.99 11.48 -1.29
C GLY A 38 -13.16 10.32 -0.72
N ALA A 39 -13.39 9.98 0.55
CA ALA A 39 -12.77 8.84 1.25
C ALA A 39 -11.24 8.77 1.11
N GLN A 40 -10.56 9.90 1.22
CA GLN A 40 -9.10 10.03 1.05
C GLN A 40 -8.30 9.15 2.03
N PHE A 41 -8.89 8.78 3.17
CA PHE A 41 -8.27 7.88 4.13
C PHE A 41 -7.95 6.49 3.54
N LEU A 42 -8.61 6.09 2.45
CA LEU A 42 -8.33 4.85 1.71
C LEU A 42 -6.99 4.88 0.95
N GLU A 43 -6.40 6.06 0.76
CA GLU A 43 -5.07 6.19 0.14
C GLU A 43 -3.92 6.13 1.16
N VAL A 44 -4.23 6.23 2.44
CA VAL A 44 -3.22 6.16 3.52
C VAL A 44 -2.69 4.74 3.63
N GLY A 45 -1.39 4.55 3.38
CA GLY A 45 -0.74 3.25 3.50
C GLY A 45 -0.78 2.72 4.94
N VAL A 46 -0.99 1.41 5.10
CA VAL A 46 -1.31 0.77 6.39
C VAL A 46 -0.13 0.02 7.03
N SER A 47 1.07 0.03 6.45
CA SER A 47 2.19 -0.78 6.92
C SER A 47 3.44 0.07 7.13
N ALA A 48 4.11 -0.11 8.28
CA ALA A 48 5.41 0.50 8.55
C ALA A 48 6.49 0.01 7.56
N ARG A 49 6.45 -1.28 7.21
CA ARG A 49 7.32 -1.87 6.19
C ARG A 49 7.11 -1.21 4.83
N ALA A 50 5.86 -1.05 4.41
CA ALA A 50 5.54 -0.43 3.12
C ALA A 50 6.00 1.02 3.07
N MET A 51 5.73 1.80 4.12
CA MET A 51 6.21 3.18 4.23
C MET A 51 7.72 3.27 4.09
N ALA A 52 8.46 2.39 4.79
CA ALA A 52 9.92 2.36 4.73
C ALA A 52 10.48 2.00 3.33
N LEU A 53 9.65 1.41 2.46
CA LEU A 53 9.97 1.07 1.07
C LEU A 53 9.39 2.07 0.05
N GLY A 54 8.98 3.26 0.50
CA GLY A 54 8.34 4.26 -0.37
C GLY A 54 7.01 3.79 -0.94
N GLU A 55 6.27 2.92 -0.22
CA GLU A 55 5.02 2.29 -0.64
C GLU A 55 5.18 1.32 -1.85
N ALA A 56 6.41 0.99 -2.28
CA ALA A 56 6.70 0.10 -3.41
C ALA A 56 6.61 -1.38 -3.02
N VAL A 57 5.42 -1.85 -2.59
CA VAL A 57 5.26 -3.18 -1.97
C VAL A 57 4.28 -4.12 -2.65
N ILE A 58 3.47 -3.68 -3.63
CA ILE A 58 2.40 -4.54 -4.19
C ILE A 58 2.91 -5.87 -4.76
N ALA A 59 4.20 -5.95 -5.14
CA ALA A 59 4.89 -7.15 -5.61
C ALA A 59 5.83 -7.78 -4.55
N ASN A 60 6.06 -7.11 -3.41
CA ASN A 60 6.95 -7.58 -2.34
C ASN A 60 6.23 -7.54 -0.98
N ILE A 61 5.12 -8.26 -0.86
CA ILE A 61 4.32 -8.29 0.35
C ILE A 61 4.10 -9.73 0.79
N ASP A 62 4.35 -9.99 2.08
CA ASP A 62 4.28 -11.32 2.69
C ASP A 62 3.62 -11.31 4.08
N ASP A 63 2.88 -10.24 4.40
CA ASP A 63 2.15 -10.07 5.66
C ASP A 63 0.67 -9.71 5.43
N ALA A 64 -0.13 -9.60 6.50
CA ALA A 64 -1.57 -9.36 6.38
C ALA A 64 -1.93 -7.98 5.82
N SER A 65 -0.98 -7.05 5.65
CA SER A 65 -1.23 -5.81 4.94
C SER A 65 -1.48 -5.99 3.43
N ALA A 66 -1.24 -7.21 2.91
CA ALA A 66 -1.65 -7.60 1.57
C ALA A 66 -3.15 -7.38 1.31
N LEU A 67 -3.99 -7.47 2.34
CA LEU A 67 -5.43 -7.17 2.27
C LEU A 67 -5.71 -5.72 1.81
N TYR A 68 -4.79 -4.82 2.06
CA TYR A 68 -4.85 -3.43 1.62
C TYR A 68 -4.07 -3.21 0.32
N TYR A 69 -2.84 -3.76 0.20
CA TYR A 69 -1.93 -3.44 -0.90
C TYR A 69 -2.17 -4.27 -2.16
N ASN A 70 -2.43 -5.58 -2.04
CA ASN A 70 -2.72 -6.46 -3.17
C ASN A 70 -3.36 -7.77 -2.68
N PRO A 71 -4.68 -7.95 -2.81
CA PRO A 71 -5.37 -9.15 -2.35
C PRO A 71 -4.92 -10.43 -3.07
N ALA A 72 -4.34 -10.33 -4.28
CA ALA A 72 -3.80 -11.52 -4.96
C ALA A 72 -2.60 -12.13 -4.22
N ALA A 73 -1.84 -11.32 -3.47
CA ALA A 73 -0.69 -11.81 -2.72
C ALA A 73 -1.08 -12.75 -1.56
N ILE A 74 -2.32 -12.64 -1.02
CA ILE A 74 -2.76 -13.56 0.03
C ILE A 74 -2.85 -15.01 -0.45
N ALA A 75 -2.99 -15.25 -1.76
CA ALA A 75 -3.01 -16.59 -2.34
C ALA A 75 -1.72 -17.38 -2.07
N GLU A 76 -0.60 -16.68 -1.86
CA GLU A 76 0.71 -17.27 -1.59
C GLU A 76 0.94 -17.63 -0.10
N PHE A 77 -0.03 -17.32 0.78
CA PHE A 77 0.12 -17.57 2.21
C PHE A 77 -0.28 -18.99 2.56
N ASP A 78 0.60 -19.70 3.23
CA ASP A 78 0.41 -21.09 3.70
C ASP A 78 -0.03 -21.18 5.17
N ARG A 79 -0.01 -20.04 5.89
CA ARG A 79 -0.30 -19.90 7.31
C ARG A 79 -1.30 -18.80 7.60
N TYR A 80 -1.83 -18.83 8.82
CA TYR A 80 -2.59 -17.71 9.36
C TYR A 80 -1.66 -16.53 9.58
N LYS A 81 -2.08 -15.34 9.15
CA LYS A 81 -1.33 -14.12 9.40
C LYS A 81 -2.26 -13.06 9.97
N ALA A 82 -1.79 -12.38 10.99
CA ALA A 82 -2.46 -11.22 11.57
C ALA A 82 -1.50 -10.04 11.60
N MET A 83 -2.02 -8.83 11.50
CA MET A 83 -1.23 -7.61 11.58
C MET A 83 -2.05 -6.51 12.21
N PHE A 84 -1.38 -5.73 13.04
CA PHE A 84 -1.89 -4.48 13.61
C PHE A 84 -0.89 -3.37 13.32
N THR A 85 -1.39 -2.19 12.93
CA THR A 85 -0.57 -0.99 12.72
C THR A 85 -1.22 0.20 13.36
N HIS A 86 -0.41 0.99 14.08
CA HIS A 86 -0.75 2.28 14.62
C HIS A 86 0.08 3.36 13.94
N ILE A 87 -0.57 4.42 13.48
CA ILE A 87 0.07 5.56 12.83
C ILE A 87 -0.37 6.83 13.54
N GLN A 88 0.60 7.58 14.02
CA GLN A 88 0.38 8.92 14.56
C GLN A 88 0.69 9.95 13.48
N TYR A 89 -0.29 10.77 13.14
CA TYR A 89 -0.15 11.93 12.27
C TYR A 89 -0.13 13.24 13.09
N PRO A 90 0.32 14.37 12.50
CA PRO A 90 0.15 15.68 13.09
C PRO A 90 -1.32 15.99 13.42
N ALA A 91 -1.54 16.96 14.31
CA ALA A 91 -2.87 17.42 14.74
C ALA A 91 -3.71 16.33 15.45
N ASP A 92 -3.07 15.42 16.20
CA ASP A 92 -3.71 14.34 16.95
C ASP A 92 -4.59 13.40 16.08
N ILE A 93 -4.28 13.32 14.79
CA ILE A 93 -4.90 12.36 13.87
C ILE A 93 -4.23 11.01 14.05
N THR A 94 -5.03 9.97 14.21
CA THR A 94 -4.56 8.58 14.31
C THR A 94 -5.13 7.75 13.17
N TYR A 95 -4.35 6.76 12.72
CA TYR A 95 -4.81 5.78 11.75
C TYR A 95 -4.48 4.37 12.24
N GLU A 96 -5.50 3.55 12.35
CA GLU A 96 -5.41 2.18 12.85
C GLU A 96 -5.69 1.19 11.71
N PHE A 97 -4.93 0.13 11.66
CA PHE A 97 -5.15 -0.99 10.76
C PHE A 97 -5.10 -2.30 11.54
N ALA A 98 -6.06 -3.18 11.28
CA ALA A 98 -6.04 -4.55 11.72
C ALA A 98 -6.42 -5.47 10.55
N GLY A 99 -5.59 -6.48 10.29
CA GLY A 99 -5.80 -7.45 9.22
C GLY A 99 -5.58 -8.88 9.70
N PHE A 100 -6.38 -9.80 9.17
CA PHE A 100 -6.24 -11.22 9.43
C PHE A 100 -6.48 -12.01 8.13
N THR A 101 -5.61 -12.99 7.85
CA THR A 101 -5.72 -13.89 6.70
C THR A 101 -5.63 -15.33 7.12
N MET A 102 -6.39 -16.18 6.43
CA MET A 102 -6.36 -17.62 6.67
C MET A 102 -6.44 -18.43 5.37
N PRO A 103 -5.69 -19.52 5.24
CA PRO A 103 -5.84 -20.47 4.15
C PRO A 103 -7.13 -21.27 4.32
N VAL A 104 -7.95 -21.35 3.25
CA VAL A 104 -9.22 -22.09 3.24
C VAL A 104 -9.18 -23.10 2.10
N ARG A 105 -8.73 -24.31 2.39
CA ARG A 105 -8.53 -25.38 1.40
C ARG A 105 -9.81 -25.73 0.61
N SER A 106 -10.97 -25.65 1.24
CA SER A 106 -12.26 -25.91 0.58
C SER A 106 -12.60 -24.88 -0.51
N LEU A 107 -12.05 -23.70 -0.43
CA LEU A 107 -12.22 -22.62 -1.42
C LEU A 107 -11.06 -22.55 -2.42
N MET A 108 -10.08 -23.44 -2.33
CA MET A 108 -8.87 -23.44 -3.17
C MET A 108 -8.15 -22.08 -3.15
N GLY A 109 -8.16 -21.39 -2.02
CA GLY A 109 -7.59 -20.07 -1.86
C GLY A 109 -7.56 -19.61 -0.41
N ASN A 110 -7.24 -18.36 -0.22
CA ASN A 110 -7.13 -17.72 1.08
C ASN A 110 -8.18 -16.62 1.23
N VAL A 111 -8.69 -16.48 2.44
CA VAL A 111 -9.67 -15.44 2.81
C VAL A 111 -9.02 -14.52 3.81
N GLY A 112 -9.37 -13.25 3.78
CA GLY A 112 -8.91 -12.30 4.78
C GLY A 112 -9.94 -11.23 5.07
N VAL A 113 -9.84 -10.68 6.27
CA VAL A 113 -10.64 -9.56 6.75
C VAL A 113 -9.72 -8.45 7.22
N ALA A 114 -10.09 -7.21 6.92
CA ALA A 114 -9.34 -6.06 7.40
C ALA A 114 -10.28 -4.95 7.87
N PHE A 115 -9.78 -4.17 8.82
CA PHE A 115 -10.41 -2.98 9.33
C PHE A 115 -9.38 -1.85 9.32
N TYR A 116 -9.76 -0.68 8.82
CA TYR A 116 -8.97 0.55 8.89
C TYR A 116 -9.83 1.70 9.39
N MET A 117 -9.25 2.54 10.21
CA MET A 117 -9.95 3.68 10.79
C MET A 117 -9.00 4.87 10.92
N LEU A 118 -9.39 5.99 10.36
CA LEU A 118 -8.80 7.28 10.63
C LEU A 118 -9.68 8.01 11.64
N SER A 119 -9.09 8.61 12.65
CA SER A 119 -9.81 9.39 13.67
C SER A 119 -9.03 10.65 13.99
N THR A 120 -9.75 11.75 14.12
CA THR A 120 -9.18 12.99 14.66
C THR A 120 -9.24 12.98 16.19
N GLY A 121 -8.42 13.80 16.83
CA GLY A 121 -8.61 14.15 18.23
C GLY A 121 -9.94 14.89 18.47
N ASP A 122 -10.22 15.17 19.74
CA ASP A 122 -11.39 15.96 20.12
C ASP A 122 -11.27 17.40 19.61
N MET A 123 -12.21 17.81 18.76
CA MET A 123 -12.29 19.15 18.23
C MET A 123 -13.40 19.93 18.95
N PRO A 124 -13.15 21.17 19.43
CA PRO A 124 -14.18 21.96 20.08
C PRO A 124 -15.28 22.40 19.10
N VAL A 125 -16.52 22.26 19.52
CA VAL A 125 -17.66 22.82 18.76
C VAL A 125 -17.65 24.34 18.91
N THR A 126 -17.29 25.04 17.84
CA THR A 126 -17.27 26.50 17.82
C THR A 126 -18.54 27.07 17.19
N THR A 127 -19.00 28.19 17.70
CA THR A 127 -20.15 28.93 17.15
C THR A 127 -19.81 30.40 17.06
N TYR A 128 -20.62 31.17 16.33
CA TYR A 128 -20.44 32.62 16.26
C TYR A 128 -20.43 33.31 17.63
N LYS A 129 -21.21 32.77 18.60
CA LYS A 129 -21.25 33.29 19.97
C LYS A 129 -20.13 32.75 20.86
N HIS A 130 -19.56 31.62 20.52
CA HIS A 130 -18.50 30.94 21.28
C HIS A 130 -17.37 30.50 20.34
N PRO A 131 -16.53 31.46 19.85
CA PRO A 131 -15.49 31.15 18.87
C PRO A 131 -14.34 30.27 19.40
N THR A 132 -14.20 30.17 20.73
CA THR A 132 -13.21 29.31 21.39
C THR A 132 -13.77 27.96 21.81
N GLY A 133 -15.05 27.69 21.52
CA GLY A 133 -15.76 26.47 21.89
C GLY A 133 -16.90 26.72 22.87
N ASN A 134 -17.94 25.91 22.77
CA ASN A 134 -19.14 25.99 23.62
C ASN A 134 -19.10 24.94 24.78
N GLY A 135 -17.97 24.26 24.98
CA GLY A 135 -17.80 23.19 25.97
C GLY A 135 -18.09 21.78 25.44
N ASN A 136 -18.65 21.65 24.24
CA ASN A 136 -18.84 20.36 23.58
C ASN A 136 -17.68 20.10 22.61
N THR A 137 -17.37 18.81 22.38
CA THR A 137 -16.39 18.36 21.39
C THR A 137 -17.04 17.38 20.41
N PHE A 138 -16.44 17.24 19.25
CA PHE A 138 -16.77 16.22 18.26
C PHE A 138 -15.50 15.61 17.68
N GLN A 139 -15.60 14.43 17.06
CA GLN A 139 -14.52 13.76 16.33
C GLN A 139 -14.97 13.49 14.90
N ALA A 140 -14.06 13.62 13.94
CA ALA A 140 -14.24 13.06 12.61
C ALA A 140 -13.67 11.64 12.58
N LYS A 141 -14.40 10.70 12.00
CA LYS A 141 -14.00 9.30 11.89
C LYS A 141 -14.34 8.75 10.52
N ASP A 142 -13.33 8.21 9.87
CA ASP A 142 -13.48 7.48 8.63
C ASP A 142 -13.05 6.04 8.85
N TYR A 143 -13.87 5.08 8.42
CA TYR A 143 -13.50 3.67 8.58
C TYR A 143 -13.92 2.84 7.38
N ALA A 144 -13.19 1.74 7.16
CA ALA A 144 -13.57 0.74 6.19
C ALA A 144 -13.39 -0.67 6.75
N MET A 145 -14.29 -1.57 6.36
CA MET A 145 -14.22 -3.00 6.62
C MET A 145 -14.07 -3.70 5.28
N ALA A 146 -13.08 -4.58 5.16
CA ALA A 146 -12.77 -5.29 3.94
C ALA A 146 -12.85 -6.79 4.12
N LEU A 147 -13.41 -7.47 3.12
CA LEU A 147 -13.38 -8.92 2.94
C LEU A 147 -12.65 -9.22 1.65
N SER A 148 -11.61 -10.02 1.73
CA SER A 148 -10.74 -10.35 0.60
C SER A 148 -10.69 -11.86 0.36
N TYR A 149 -10.55 -12.22 -0.92
CA TYR A 149 -10.29 -13.57 -1.36
C TYR A 149 -9.16 -13.56 -2.38
N GLY A 150 -8.20 -14.49 -2.24
CA GLY A 150 -7.11 -14.69 -3.18
C GLY A 150 -6.90 -16.15 -3.49
N SER A 151 -6.68 -16.48 -4.76
CA SER A 151 -6.46 -17.84 -5.24
C SER A 151 -5.36 -17.89 -6.29
N ALA A 152 -4.53 -18.93 -6.20
CA ALA A 152 -3.56 -19.28 -7.22
C ALA A 152 -4.25 -20.04 -8.35
N LEU A 153 -4.33 -19.44 -9.53
CA LEU A 153 -4.91 -20.06 -10.72
C LEU A 153 -3.90 -21.01 -11.40
N THR A 154 -2.62 -20.70 -11.27
CA THR A 154 -1.51 -21.55 -11.73
C THR A 154 -0.38 -21.51 -10.71
N GLN A 155 0.70 -22.27 -10.92
CA GLN A 155 1.91 -22.21 -10.09
C GLN A 155 2.61 -20.84 -10.08
N HIS A 156 2.27 -19.98 -11.04
CA HIS A 156 2.93 -18.68 -11.24
C HIS A 156 2.00 -17.49 -11.19
N PHE A 157 0.68 -17.72 -11.28
CA PHE A 157 -0.28 -16.65 -11.40
C PHE A 157 -1.42 -16.78 -10.41
N SER A 158 -1.60 -15.72 -9.63
CA SER A 158 -2.65 -15.59 -8.63
C SER A 158 -3.52 -14.35 -8.91
N ILE A 159 -4.79 -14.43 -8.52
CA ILE A 159 -5.75 -13.34 -8.60
C ILE A 159 -6.38 -13.12 -7.22
N GLY A 160 -6.75 -11.89 -6.94
CA GLY A 160 -7.43 -11.56 -5.68
C GLY A 160 -8.46 -10.47 -5.84
N PHE A 161 -9.46 -10.52 -4.98
CA PHE A 161 -10.57 -9.58 -4.93
C PHE A 161 -10.79 -9.13 -3.49
N THR A 162 -11.18 -7.87 -3.34
CA THR A 162 -11.62 -7.31 -2.06
C THR A 162 -12.94 -6.58 -2.27
N VAL A 163 -13.85 -6.72 -1.32
CA VAL A 163 -15.04 -5.85 -1.21
C VAL A 163 -14.92 -5.11 0.11
N LYS A 164 -15.18 -3.81 0.07
CA LYS A 164 -15.08 -2.90 1.21
C LYS A 164 -16.40 -2.19 1.46
N TYR A 165 -16.80 -2.12 2.72
CA TYR A 165 -17.76 -1.15 3.22
C TYR A 165 -16.97 0.05 3.73
N ILE A 166 -17.38 1.25 3.34
CA ILE A 166 -16.70 2.52 3.60
C ILE A 166 -17.68 3.44 4.28
N ALA A 167 -17.28 4.13 5.35
CA ALA A 167 -18.09 5.11 6.01
C ALA A 167 -17.25 6.28 6.53
N GLU A 168 -17.79 7.48 6.37
CA GLU A 168 -17.26 8.75 6.87
C GLU A 168 -18.28 9.37 7.84
N LEU A 169 -17.83 9.77 9.01
CA LEU A 169 -18.66 10.30 10.09
C LEU A 169 -18.08 11.63 10.57
N TYR A 170 -18.81 12.72 10.32
CA TYR A 170 -18.42 14.08 10.71
C TYR A 170 -19.53 14.70 11.56
N GLU A 171 -19.36 14.69 12.87
CA GLU A 171 -20.35 15.14 13.84
C GLU A 171 -21.66 14.36 13.73
N THR A 172 -22.69 14.94 13.08
CA THR A 172 -24.02 14.35 12.87
C THR A 172 -24.21 13.84 11.42
N TYR A 173 -23.27 14.13 10.55
CA TYR A 173 -23.36 13.75 9.12
C TYR A 173 -22.62 12.45 8.87
N LYS A 174 -23.21 11.62 8.01
CA LYS A 174 -22.65 10.34 7.61
C LYS A 174 -22.71 10.20 6.10
N ALA A 175 -21.62 9.74 5.49
CA ALA A 175 -21.62 9.16 4.15
C ALA A 175 -21.20 7.71 4.24
N ASP A 176 -21.84 6.82 3.49
CA ASP A 176 -21.39 5.43 3.40
C ASP A 176 -21.63 4.85 2.01
N GLY A 177 -20.84 3.83 1.70
CA GLY A 177 -20.89 3.16 0.41
C GLY A 177 -20.03 1.90 0.41
N TRP A 178 -19.79 1.39 -0.78
CA TRP A 178 -18.95 0.21 -0.97
C TRP A 178 -17.93 0.44 -2.07
N GLY A 179 -16.82 -0.28 -2.00
CA GLY A 179 -15.78 -0.29 -3.01
C GLY A 179 -15.22 -1.69 -3.20
N ALA A 180 -14.55 -1.90 -4.31
CA ALA A 180 -13.92 -3.18 -4.64
C ALA A 180 -12.49 -2.97 -5.14
N ASP A 181 -11.64 -3.97 -4.89
CA ASP A 181 -10.30 -4.06 -5.44
C ASP A 181 -10.13 -5.36 -6.22
N VAL A 182 -9.35 -5.31 -7.29
CA VAL A 182 -8.98 -6.48 -8.09
C VAL A 182 -7.47 -6.45 -8.31
N GLY A 183 -6.79 -7.50 -7.87
CA GLY A 183 -5.35 -7.62 -7.97
C GLY A 183 -4.90 -8.86 -8.72
N THR A 184 -3.70 -8.78 -9.28
CA THR A 184 -2.98 -9.91 -9.89
C THR A 184 -1.59 -10.01 -9.31
N TYR A 185 -1.06 -11.23 -9.29
CA TYR A 185 0.28 -11.52 -8.80
C TYR A 185 0.91 -12.59 -9.69
N TYR A 186 1.99 -12.24 -10.35
CA TYR A 186 2.71 -13.13 -11.26
C TYR A 186 4.15 -13.32 -10.81
N ASN A 187 4.51 -14.54 -10.45
CA ASN A 187 5.88 -14.94 -10.14
C ASN A 187 6.51 -15.57 -11.37
N THR A 188 7.51 -14.93 -11.94
CA THR A 188 8.15 -15.40 -13.18
C THR A 188 9.04 -16.65 -12.99
N GLY A 189 9.37 -17.00 -11.73
CA GLY A 189 10.34 -18.04 -11.38
C GLY A 189 11.82 -17.63 -11.59
N PHE A 190 12.10 -16.49 -12.21
CA PHE A 190 13.46 -16.00 -12.41
C PHE A 190 13.85 -15.03 -11.28
N ARG A 191 14.83 -15.38 -10.44
CA ARG A 191 15.32 -14.56 -9.32
C ARG A 191 14.19 -14.03 -8.43
N ASN A 192 13.13 -14.81 -8.28
CA ASN A 192 11.92 -14.39 -7.57
C ASN A 192 11.34 -13.05 -8.10
N LEU A 193 11.51 -12.78 -9.42
CA LEU A 193 10.90 -11.62 -10.06
C LEU A 193 9.40 -11.77 -10.07
N LYS A 194 8.72 -10.85 -9.45
CA LYS A 194 7.28 -10.77 -9.32
C LYS A 194 6.79 -9.52 -10.03
N VAL A 195 5.66 -9.65 -10.71
CA VAL A 195 4.99 -8.53 -11.41
C VAL A 195 3.54 -8.53 -10.99
N CYS A 196 3.04 -7.38 -10.59
CA CYS A 196 1.71 -7.24 -10.03
C CYS A 196 0.98 -6.04 -10.62
N MET A 197 -0.32 -6.16 -10.74
CA MET A 197 -1.24 -5.07 -11.07
C MET A 197 -2.39 -5.09 -10.07
N ILE A 198 -2.88 -3.91 -9.72
CA ILE A 198 -4.08 -3.78 -8.90
C ILE A 198 -4.87 -2.54 -9.30
N LEU A 199 -6.19 -2.70 -9.37
CA LEU A 199 -7.15 -1.63 -9.41
C LEU A 199 -7.84 -1.57 -8.05
N ARG A 200 -7.76 -0.42 -7.38
CA ARG A 200 -8.27 -0.21 -6.02
C ARG A 200 -9.42 0.78 -6.01
N ASN A 201 -10.26 0.62 -4.98
CA ASN A 201 -11.33 1.54 -4.63
C ASN A 201 -12.33 1.79 -5.77
N PHE A 202 -12.55 0.79 -6.63
CA PHE A 202 -13.57 0.87 -7.65
C PHE A 202 -14.97 0.71 -7.02
N GLY A 203 -15.85 1.67 -7.23
CA GLY A 203 -17.20 1.65 -6.66
C GLY A 203 -18.03 2.86 -7.08
N PRO A 204 -19.28 2.96 -6.64
CA PRO A 204 -20.11 4.14 -6.85
C PRO A 204 -19.59 5.33 -6.06
N ASP A 205 -19.98 6.52 -6.47
CA ASP A 205 -19.70 7.75 -5.77
C ASP A 205 -20.30 7.72 -4.36
N LEU A 206 -19.56 8.26 -3.38
CA LEU A 206 -20.08 8.49 -2.04
C LEU A 206 -20.89 9.78 -2.00
N LYS A 207 -22.11 9.70 -1.49
CA LYS A 207 -22.95 10.87 -1.30
C LYS A 207 -22.81 11.40 0.11
N PHE A 208 -22.32 12.64 0.22
CA PHE A 208 -22.23 13.36 1.49
C PHE A 208 -23.21 14.54 1.44
N ILE A 209 -24.23 14.49 2.29
CA ILE A 209 -25.36 15.44 2.32
C ILE A 209 -26.11 15.47 0.97
N GLU A 210 -25.78 16.37 0.07
CA GLU A 210 -26.42 16.53 -1.24
C GLU A 210 -25.51 16.20 -2.41
N GLU A 211 -24.21 16.39 -2.25
CA GLU A 211 -23.18 16.19 -3.29
C GLU A 211 -22.59 14.78 -3.27
N ALA A 212 -22.30 14.25 -4.44
CA ALA A 212 -21.65 12.95 -4.62
C ALA A 212 -20.20 13.13 -5.11
N TYR A 213 -19.29 12.38 -4.52
CA TYR A 213 -17.86 12.41 -4.83
C TYR A 213 -17.38 11.01 -5.21
N PRO A 214 -16.57 10.86 -6.26
CA PRO A 214 -16.01 9.58 -6.65
C PRO A 214 -15.08 9.04 -5.56
N LEU A 215 -14.96 7.72 -5.49
CA LEU A 215 -13.93 7.08 -4.69
C LEU A 215 -12.52 7.38 -5.27
N PRO A 216 -11.46 7.33 -4.44
CA PRO A 216 -10.08 7.51 -4.89
C PRO A 216 -9.58 6.25 -5.61
N ILE A 217 -10.03 6.08 -6.85
CA ILE A 217 -9.65 4.94 -7.69
C ILE A 217 -8.16 5.05 -8.03
N ASP A 218 -7.42 3.99 -7.78
CA ASP A 218 -5.99 3.96 -8.04
C ASP A 218 -5.59 2.67 -8.77
N PHE A 219 -5.01 2.82 -9.95
CA PHE A 219 -4.38 1.73 -10.68
C PHE A 219 -2.89 1.69 -10.37
N LYS A 220 -2.41 0.54 -9.87
CA LYS A 220 -0.98 0.35 -9.60
C LYS A 220 -0.40 -0.79 -10.41
N PHE A 221 0.82 -0.57 -10.86
CA PHE A 221 1.67 -1.57 -11.46
C PHE A 221 2.98 -1.63 -10.69
N GLY A 222 3.44 -2.82 -10.33
CA GLY A 222 4.68 -2.97 -9.57
C GLY A 222 5.43 -4.25 -9.90
N ALA A 223 6.72 -4.19 -9.64
CA ALA A 223 7.62 -5.32 -9.76
C ALA A 223 8.58 -5.38 -8.58
N ALA A 224 8.99 -6.60 -8.22
CA ALA A 224 10.01 -6.83 -7.22
C ALA A 224 10.93 -7.96 -7.66
N VAL A 225 12.24 -7.84 -7.36
CA VAL A 225 13.24 -8.83 -7.73
C VAL A 225 14.26 -8.99 -6.62
N ASP A 226 14.65 -10.23 -6.33
CA ASP A 226 15.71 -10.51 -5.39
C ASP A 226 17.08 -10.31 -6.06
N ILE A 227 17.80 -9.27 -5.65
CA ILE A 227 19.16 -8.96 -6.15
C ILE A 227 20.16 -9.92 -5.54
N VAL A 228 20.00 -10.20 -4.23
CA VAL A 228 20.82 -11.16 -3.49
C VAL A 228 19.90 -12.20 -2.87
N GLN A 229 20.20 -13.47 -3.11
CA GLN A 229 19.50 -14.62 -2.55
C GLN A 229 20.51 -15.53 -1.86
N GLY A 230 20.56 -15.51 -0.56
CA GLY A 230 21.44 -16.35 0.25
C GLY A 230 20.79 -16.68 1.59
N PRO A 231 21.28 -17.69 2.30
CA PRO A 231 20.70 -18.09 3.58
C PRO A 231 20.89 -17.03 4.69
N THR A 232 21.94 -16.23 4.58
CA THR A 232 22.28 -15.19 5.57
C THR A 232 21.87 -13.80 5.11
N HIS A 233 21.97 -13.55 3.80
CA HIS A 233 21.76 -12.22 3.20
C HIS A 233 20.74 -12.32 2.08
N LYS A 234 19.68 -11.57 2.20
CA LYS A 234 18.68 -11.39 1.14
C LYS A 234 18.49 -9.91 0.87
N MET A 235 18.48 -9.53 -0.40
CA MET A 235 18.24 -8.15 -0.81
C MET A 235 17.22 -8.13 -1.94
N THR A 236 16.13 -7.41 -1.73
CA THR A 236 15.01 -7.29 -2.68
C THR A 236 14.88 -5.84 -3.10
N PHE A 237 14.84 -5.59 -4.41
CA PHE A 237 14.50 -4.31 -5.00
C PHE A 237 13.05 -4.34 -5.47
N SER A 238 12.31 -3.27 -5.21
CA SER A 238 10.92 -3.10 -5.62
C SER A 238 10.74 -1.76 -6.31
N ALA A 239 9.90 -1.72 -7.33
CA ALA A 239 9.48 -0.50 -8.02
C ALA A 239 7.98 -0.54 -8.30
N GLN A 240 7.32 0.61 -8.23
CA GLN A 240 5.87 0.75 -8.40
C GLN A 240 5.51 2.05 -9.08
N LEU A 241 4.52 1.99 -9.96
CA LEU A 241 3.78 3.11 -10.53
C LEU A 241 2.37 3.11 -9.94
N SER A 242 1.85 4.27 -9.57
CA SER A 242 0.47 4.50 -9.16
C SER A 242 -0.13 5.58 -10.04
N HIS A 243 -1.33 5.34 -10.55
CA HIS A 243 -2.10 6.26 -11.39
C HIS A 243 -3.48 6.49 -10.74
N PRO A 244 -3.56 7.40 -9.76
CA PRO A 244 -4.80 7.76 -9.11
C PRO A 244 -5.67 8.63 -10.01
N ASN A 245 -7.00 8.57 -9.83
CA ASN A 245 -7.96 9.38 -10.59
C ASN A 245 -8.01 10.86 -10.15
N ASP A 246 -7.51 11.15 -8.96
CA ASP A 246 -7.61 12.44 -8.27
C ASP A 246 -6.24 13.09 -7.95
N ASN A 247 -5.17 12.58 -8.52
CA ASN A 247 -3.82 13.11 -8.30
C ASN A 247 -2.91 12.82 -9.52
N LEU A 248 -1.69 13.35 -9.48
CA LEU A 248 -0.62 13.04 -10.43
C LEU A 248 -0.11 11.60 -10.23
N GLU A 249 0.46 11.04 -11.29
CA GLU A 249 1.15 9.75 -11.23
C GLU A 249 2.27 9.80 -10.19
N LYS A 250 2.29 8.77 -9.34
CA LYS A 250 3.30 8.58 -8.30
C LYS A 250 4.19 7.41 -8.69
N TYR A 251 5.50 7.60 -8.63
CA TYR A 251 6.49 6.55 -8.81
C TYR A 251 7.16 6.28 -7.48
N SER A 252 7.43 5.03 -7.19
CA SER A 252 8.14 4.68 -5.98
C SER A 252 9.12 3.53 -6.20
N SER A 253 10.17 3.51 -5.39
CA SER A 253 11.13 2.42 -5.35
C SER A 253 11.57 2.15 -3.92
N GLY A 254 11.88 0.90 -3.63
CA GLY A 254 12.34 0.46 -2.32
C GLY A 254 13.42 -0.60 -2.42
N LEU A 255 14.32 -0.59 -1.44
CA LEU A 255 15.34 -1.60 -1.24
C LEU A 255 15.20 -2.15 0.18
N GLU A 256 15.00 -3.47 0.27
CA GLU A 256 14.88 -4.21 1.52
C GLU A 256 16.05 -5.17 1.64
N TYR A 257 16.77 -5.11 2.76
CA TYR A 257 17.84 -6.02 3.09
C TYR A 257 17.51 -6.78 4.36
N TRP A 258 17.59 -8.11 4.31
CA TRP A 258 17.43 -9.01 5.44
C TRP A 258 18.74 -9.67 5.81
N PHE A 259 19.03 -9.69 7.10
CA PHE A 259 20.13 -10.45 7.69
C PHE A 259 19.57 -11.61 8.52
N ASN A 260 19.92 -12.84 8.15
CA ASN A 260 19.46 -14.10 8.76
C ASN A 260 17.92 -14.23 8.89
N ASP A 261 17.14 -13.60 8.02
CA ASP A 261 15.66 -13.47 8.13
C ASP A 261 15.20 -12.94 9.51
N PHE A 262 16.12 -12.33 10.26
CA PHE A 262 15.90 -11.81 11.61
C PHE A 262 15.80 -10.28 11.65
N VAL A 263 16.77 -9.57 11.05
CA VAL A 263 16.78 -8.10 11.01
C VAL A 263 16.62 -7.61 9.59
N ALA A 264 15.72 -6.65 9.38
CA ALA A 264 15.54 -5.95 8.13
C ALA A 264 15.96 -4.49 8.22
N LEU A 265 16.63 -4.02 7.17
CA LEU A 265 16.87 -2.60 6.91
C LEU A 265 16.21 -2.22 5.59
N ARG A 266 15.58 -1.05 5.57
CA ARG A 266 14.78 -0.60 4.43
C ARG A 266 15.03 0.86 4.11
N VAL A 267 15.08 1.15 2.84
CA VAL A 267 15.11 2.51 2.30
C VAL A 267 14.18 2.58 1.10
N GLY A 268 13.42 3.63 1.04
CA GLY A 268 12.47 3.88 -0.05
C GLY A 268 12.54 5.31 -0.56
N LYS A 269 11.99 5.51 -1.74
CA LYS A 269 11.87 6.81 -2.39
C LYS A 269 10.52 6.91 -3.10
N LEU A 270 9.77 7.94 -2.74
CA LEU A 270 8.62 8.42 -3.50
C LEU A 270 9.09 9.55 -4.44
N PHE A 271 8.73 9.44 -5.70
CA PHE A 271 8.98 10.45 -6.73
C PHE A 271 7.68 11.17 -7.05
N ASN A 272 7.76 12.36 -7.63
CA ASN A 272 6.63 13.24 -7.92
C ASN A 272 5.81 13.65 -6.67
N VAL A 273 6.45 13.65 -5.52
CA VAL A 273 5.88 14.26 -4.32
C VAL A 273 6.43 15.66 -4.18
N ASP A 274 5.56 16.60 -3.86
CA ASP A 274 5.89 18.02 -3.75
C ASP A 274 5.39 18.53 -2.40
N TYR A 275 6.22 18.34 -1.38
CA TYR A 275 5.92 18.80 -0.02
C TYR A 275 6.31 20.30 0.19
N PHE A 276 7.12 20.87 -0.71
CA PHE A 276 7.66 22.22 -0.59
C PHE A 276 7.41 23.12 -1.82
N GLY A 277 6.53 22.70 -2.74
CA GLY A 277 6.22 23.47 -3.95
C GLY A 277 7.32 23.51 -5.01
N ALA A 278 8.33 22.66 -4.90
CA ALA A 278 9.51 22.67 -5.77
C ALA A 278 9.69 21.37 -6.56
N ARG A 279 8.68 20.94 -7.32
CA ARG A 279 8.66 19.69 -8.13
C ARG A 279 10.04 19.29 -8.68
N LYS A 280 10.89 18.69 -7.87
CA LYS A 280 12.20 18.18 -8.30
C LYS A 280 12.17 16.65 -8.20
N LEU A 281 12.31 16.00 -9.34
CA LEU A 281 12.31 14.52 -9.45
C LEU A 281 13.36 13.85 -8.53
N PHE A 282 14.45 14.54 -8.22
CA PHE A 282 15.57 14.08 -7.39
C PHE A 282 15.79 14.94 -6.13
N SER A 283 14.70 15.46 -5.53
CA SER A 283 14.81 16.11 -4.22
C SER A 283 15.04 15.09 -3.10
N ALA A 284 15.49 15.54 -1.93
CA ALA A 284 15.55 14.72 -0.71
C ALA A 284 14.15 14.38 -0.17
N GLU A 285 13.13 15.12 -0.60
CA GLU A 285 11.73 14.88 -0.27
C GLU A 285 11.29 13.49 -0.71
N GLY A 286 10.41 12.85 0.08
CA GLY A 286 9.90 11.52 -0.22
C GLY A 286 10.89 10.37 0.03
N ILE A 287 12.04 10.62 0.70
CA ILE A 287 12.89 9.55 1.21
C ILE A 287 12.21 8.95 2.44
N THR A 288 12.18 7.63 2.48
CA THR A 288 11.62 6.87 3.59
C THR A 288 12.66 5.89 4.11
N LEU A 289 12.65 5.66 5.41
CA LEU A 289 13.60 4.77 6.08
C LEU A 289 12.85 3.87 7.05
N GLY A 290 13.41 2.72 7.34
CA GLY A 290 12.84 1.87 8.37
C GLY A 290 13.64 0.61 8.62
N GLY A 291 13.15 -0.15 9.59
CA GLY A 291 13.72 -1.42 9.98
C GLY A 291 12.68 -2.37 10.52
N GLY A 292 13.05 -3.62 10.66
CA GLY A 292 12.18 -4.63 11.22
C GLY A 292 12.96 -5.74 11.89
N ILE A 293 12.28 -6.41 12.81
CA ILE A 293 12.79 -7.62 13.47
C ILE A 293 11.72 -8.69 13.33
N LYS A 294 12.12 -9.90 12.94
CA LYS A 294 11.23 -11.07 12.82
C LYS A 294 11.85 -12.22 13.58
N THR A 295 11.10 -12.81 14.52
CA THR A 295 11.62 -13.89 15.36
C THR A 295 10.56 -14.95 15.62
N ASP A 296 11.02 -16.17 15.83
CA ASP A 296 10.15 -17.29 16.21
C ASP A 296 9.98 -17.32 17.73
N VAL A 297 8.72 -17.27 18.18
CA VAL A 297 8.34 -17.37 19.58
C VAL A 297 7.39 -18.57 19.73
N SER A 298 7.92 -19.72 20.12
CA SER A 298 7.16 -20.98 20.21
C SER A 298 6.57 -21.39 18.85
N LYS A 299 5.25 -21.34 18.69
CA LYS A 299 4.53 -21.68 17.46
C LYS A 299 4.24 -20.46 16.58
N PHE A 300 4.54 -19.26 17.08
CA PHE A 300 4.27 -17.99 16.41
C PHE A 300 5.55 -17.44 15.83
N LYS A 301 5.45 -16.82 14.66
CA LYS A 301 6.47 -15.93 14.15
C LYS A 301 5.97 -14.50 14.37
N VAL A 302 6.75 -13.72 15.11
CA VAL A 302 6.42 -12.34 15.49
C VAL A 302 7.31 -11.40 14.70
N GLY A 303 6.72 -10.42 14.05
CA GLY A 303 7.42 -9.35 13.35
C GLY A 303 7.06 -7.99 13.93
N ILE A 304 8.05 -7.14 14.13
CA ILE A 304 7.87 -5.74 14.53
C ILE A 304 8.58 -4.89 13.48
N ASP A 305 7.86 -3.98 12.87
CA ASP A 305 8.39 -3.08 11.87
C ASP A 305 8.20 -1.62 12.30
N TYR A 306 9.19 -0.82 11.97
CA TYR A 306 9.19 0.62 12.13
C TYR A 306 9.46 1.30 10.80
N GLY A 307 8.72 2.36 10.52
CA GLY A 307 8.90 3.20 9.35
C GLY A 307 8.89 4.68 9.70
N TYR A 308 9.71 5.44 8.99
CA TYR A 308 9.86 6.88 9.10
C TYR A 308 9.69 7.53 7.74
N GLN A 309 8.90 8.60 7.70
CA GLN A 309 8.71 9.45 6.52
C GLN A 309 8.61 10.91 6.94
N ASP A 310 9.35 11.77 6.22
CA ASP A 310 9.29 13.21 6.36
C ASP A 310 8.29 13.79 5.35
N PHE A 311 7.29 14.51 5.83
CA PHE A 311 6.28 15.22 5.04
C PHE A 311 6.58 16.71 4.90
N GLY A 312 7.81 17.13 5.17
CA GLY A 312 8.23 18.53 5.05
C GLY A 312 7.51 19.45 6.02
N TYR A 313 6.71 20.39 5.53
CA TYR A 313 5.97 21.33 6.38
C TYR A 313 4.93 20.71 7.29
N LEU A 314 4.50 19.48 7.03
CA LEU A 314 3.54 18.75 7.87
C LEU A 314 4.21 17.90 8.95
N ASP A 315 5.54 18.08 9.14
CA ASP A 315 6.33 17.33 10.09
C ASP A 315 6.53 15.85 9.69
N GLN A 316 7.07 15.06 10.57
CA GLN A 316 7.45 13.66 10.34
C GLN A 316 6.38 12.70 10.84
N THR A 317 6.28 11.55 10.17
CA THR A 317 5.34 10.49 10.55
C THR A 317 6.09 9.23 10.93
N HIS A 318 5.67 8.63 12.03
CA HIS A 318 6.19 7.38 12.55
C HIS A 318 5.10 6.30 12.45
N ARG A 319 5.45 5.14 11.92
CA ARG A 319 4.55 3.97 11.86
C ARG A 319 5.16 2.80 12.58
N PHE A 320 4.33 2.11 13.33
CA PHE A 320 4.69 0.86 14.00
C PHE A 320 3.71 -0.22 13.58
N SER A 321 4.24 -1.37 13.17
CA SER A 321 3.44 -2.52 12.79
C SER A 321 3.87 -3.75 13.58
N LEU A 322 2.89 -4.51 14.07
CA LEU A 322 3.06 -5.80 14.71
C LEU A 322 2.43 -6.88 13.82
N GLY A 323 3.24 -7.81 13.35
CA GLY A 323 2.83 -8.96 12.56
C GLY A 323 2.92 -10.26 13.35
N LEU A 324 1.96 -11.14 13.16
CA LEU A 324 1.91 -12.48 13.73
C LEU A 324 1.63 -13.50 12.62
N GLU A 325 2.37 -14.62 12.64
CA GLU A 325 2.17 -15.76 11.74
C GLU A 325 2.12 -17.06 12.56
N PHE A 326 1.17 -17.94 12.30
CA PHE A 326 0.96 -19.18 13.06
C PHE A 326 0.22 -20.27 12.30
#